data_5ef57641fedc2a044c5b10f69bde4f57
#
_entry.id   5ef57641fedc2a044c5b10f69bde4f57
#
_cell.length_a   1.000
_cell.length_b   1.000
_cell.length_c   1.000
_cell.angle_alpha   90.00
_cell.angle_beta   90.00
_cell.angle_gamma   90.00
#
_symmetry.space_group_name_H-M   'P 1'
#
loop_
_entity.id
_entity.type
_entity.pdbx_description
1 polymer ?
#
loop_
_entity_poly.entity_id
_entity_poly.type
_entity_poly.pdbx_seq_one_letter_code
_entity_poly.pdbx_strand_id
1 'polypeptide(L)'
;MLKPMTVVTLKVARKSEMGAFLDAGTGKTSDDILLHKTQQTAEVNIGDEVKVFLYLDPKKRLTASMRVPQMREGQIARVKVINTSSDGAFLDVGAERGIFMPFREMRGRPQVGDIVWAKLYTDKSGRLAMTMNVSDEMRRASKPANAEELKRGDTVTGAIFNIIDTGAFLLSEERYIVFIDKKEMPREFKVGEEVTARVTFVRDDGRVDASLRDQKEKAMLSDSEKILQFMQNNGGRISEKLSPEVIYNNFHISKAAFKRALGHLYKEHKIKHEGINFVLT
;
A
#
# COMPACT_ATOMS: atom_id res chain seq x y z
N MET A 1 29.59 -21.66 1.61
CA MET A 1 28.98 -21.71 2.97
C MET A 1 27.53 -21.30 2.85
N LEU A 2 26.59 -22.13 3.33
CA LEU A 2 25.16 -21.84 3.31
C LEU A 2 24.83 -20.64 4.21
N LYS A 3 23.87 -19.81 3.80
CA LYS A 3 23.52 -18.56 4.51
C LYS A 3 22.01 -18.53 4.82
N PRO A 4 21.60 -17.93 5.94
CA PRO A 4 20.20 -17.69 6.20
C PRO A 4 19.62 -16.70 5.18
N MET A 5 18.30 -16.74 4.98
CA MET A 5 17.56 -15.92 4.02
C MET A 5 17.96 -16.20 2.56
N THR A 6 18.23 -17.48 2.24
CA THR A 6 18.49 -17.95 0.88
C THR A 6 17.59 -19.14 0.54
N VAL A 7 17.34 -19.33 -0.75
CA VAL A 7 16.67 -20.53 -1.28
C VAL A 7 17.72 -21.40 -1.94
N VAL A 8 17.79 -22.66 -1.55
CA VAL A 8 18.76 -23.64 -2.05
C VAL A 8 18.09 -24.99 -2.26
N THR A 9 18.71 -25.83 -3.08
CA THR A 9 18.33 -27.25 -3.18
C THR A 9 19.38 -28.08 -2.45
N LEU A 10 18.95 -28.90 -1.51
CA LEU A 10 19.82 -29.72 -0.68
C LEU A 10 19.35 -31.17 -0.68
N LYS A 11 20.27 -32.10 -0.52
CA LYS A 11 19.99 -33.54 -0.46
C LYS A 11 19.64 -33.95 0.96
N VAL A 12 18.62 -34.80 1.12
CA VAL A 12 18.28 -35.41 2.41
C VAL A 12 19.34 -36.47 2.75
N ALA A 13 20.12 -36.22 3.79
CA ALA A 13 21.18 -37.12 4.25
C ALA A 13 20.64 -38.20 5.18
N ARG A 14 19.71 -37.85 6.10
CA ARG A 14 19.16 -38.78 7.11
C ARG A 14 17.81 -38.28 7.62
N LYS A 15 17.05 -39.21 8.24
CA LYS A 15 15.76 -38.90 8.90
C LYS A 15 15.88 -39.12 10.41
N SER A 16 15.04 -38.44 11.18
CA SER A 16 14.89 -38.60 12.62
C SER A 16 13.42 -38.37 13.02
N GLU A 17 13.09 -38.56 14.28
CA GLU A 17 11.76 -38.23 14.82
C GLU A 17 11.39 -36.74 14.69
N MET A 18 12.37 -35.85 14.68
CA MET A 18 12.17 -34.41 14.52
C MET A 18 11.91 -33.99 13.06
N GLY A 19 12.37 -34.77 12.08
CA GLY A 19 12.28 -34.46 10.67
C GLY A 19 13.47 -35.00 9.88
N ALA A 20 13.79 -34.38 8.76
CA ALA A 20 14.92 -34.71 7.89
C ALA A 20 16.13 -33.81 8.18
N PHE A 21 17.32 -34.31 7.97
CA PHE A 21 18.56 -33.54 7.98
C PHE A 21 19.10 -33.46 6.56
N LEU A 22 19.42 -32.26 6.13
CA LEU A 22 19.87 -31.94 4.79
C LEU A 22 21.38 -31.76 4.82
N ASP A 23 22.06 -32.36 3.84
CA ASP A 23 23.52 -32.27 3.69
C ASP A 23 23.95 -30.82 3.42
N ALA A 24 24.75 -30.26 4.30
CA ALA A 24 25.34 -28.94 4.16
C ALA A 24 26.55 -28.89 3.20
N GLY A 25 26.97 -30.04 2.66
CA GLY A 25 28.11 -30.14 1.75
C GLY A 25 29.48 -29.99 2.47
N THR A 26 29.53 -30.13 3.80
CA THR A 26 30.77 -29.98 4.57
C THR A 26 31.47 -31.32 4.87
N GLY A 27 30.80 -32.43 4.59
CA GLY A 27 31.25 -33.77 4.95
C GLY A 27 31.12 -34.10 6.45
N LYS A 28 30.55 -33.21 7.27
CA LYS A 28 30.34 -33.39 8.70
C LYS A 28 28.83 -33.43 9.01
N THR A 29 28.37 -34.51 9.60
CA THR A 29 26.95 -34.70 9.97
C THR A 29 26.47 -33.72 11.06
N SER A 30 27.38 -33.11 11.82
CA SER A 30 27.07 -32.04 12.80
C SER A 30 26.57 -30.76 12.14
N ASP A 31 26.95 -30.55 10.90
CA ASP A 31 26.64 -29.33 10.12
C ASP A 31 25.34 -29.48 9.30
N ASP A 32 24.76 -30.70 9.28
CA ASP A 32 23.53 -30.99 8.58
C ASP A 32 22.40 -30.08 9.07
N ILE A 33 21.61 -29.58 8.14
CA ILE A 33 20.55 -28.61 8.41
C ILE A 33 19.23 -29.33 8.67
N LEU A 34 18.62 -29.05 9.83
CA LEU A 34 17.32 -29.61 10.17
C LEU A 34 16.20 -29.04 9.29
N LEU A 35 15.47 -29.91 8.62
CA LEU A 35 14.15 -29.66 8.02
C LEU A 35 13.12 -30.33 8.94
N HIS A 36 12.61 -29.56 9.91
CA HIS A 36 11.64 -30.09 10.88
C HIS A 36 10.37 -30.60 10.17
N LYS A 37 9.76 -31.66 10.69
CA LYS A 37 8.56 -32.27 10.06
C LYS A 37 7.41 -31.26 9.83
N THR A 38 7.24 -30.25 10.70
CA THR A 38 6.23 -29.20 10.53
C THR A 38 6.56 -28.21 9.40
N GLN A 39 7.79 -28.24 8.90
CA GLN A 39 8.31 -27.40 7.82
C GLN A 39 8.36 -28.14 6.48
N GLN A 40 7.94 -29.40 6.46
CA GLN A 40 7.81 -30.21 5.26
C GLN A 40 6.41 -30.00 4.69
N THR A 41 6.30 -29.66 3.40
CA THR A 41 5.04 -29.53 2.66
C THR A 41 4.67 -30.83 1.93
N ALA A 42 5.60 -31.78 1.85
CA ALA A 42 5.44 -33.12 1.30
C ALA A 42 6.36 -34.08 2.07
N GLU A 43 6.09 -35.37 1.96
CA GLU A 43 6.98 -36.40 2.49
C GLU A 43 8.33 -36.35 1.75
N VAL A 44 9.42 -36.51 2.50
CA VAL A 44 10.77 -36.56 1.96
C VAL A 44 11.49 -37.85 2.38
N ASN A 45 12.32 -38.41 1.49
CA ASN A 45 13.07 -39.62 1.73
C ASN A 45 14.58 -39.36 1.63
N ILE A 46 15.36 -40.25 2.24
CA ILE A 46 16.83 -40.18 2.17
C ILE A 46 17.25 -40.24 0.71
N GLY A 47 18.09 -39.30 0.29
CA GLY A 47 18.56 -39.18 -1.07
C GLY A 47 17.77 -38.19 -1.94
N ASP A 48 16.59 -37.77 -1.51
CA ASP A 48 15.81 -36.76 -2.25
C ASP A 48 16.51 -35.40 -2.26
N GLU A 49 16.38 -34.69 -3.37
CA GLU A 49 16.77 -33.29 -3.49
C GLU A 49 15.56 -32.42 -3.21
N VAL A 50 15.65 -31.57 -2.15
CA VAL A 50 14.56 -30.71 -1.71
C VAL A 50 14.95 -29.25 -1.83
N LYS A 51 14.05 -28.46 -2.43
CA LYS A 51 14.17 -27.00 -2.50
C LYS A 51 13.68 -26.42 -1.18
N VAL A 52 14.54 -25.70 -0.48
CA VAL A 52 14.25 -25.16 0.85
C VAL A 52 14.68 -23.70 0.98
N PHE A 53 13.98 -23.00 1.85
CA PHE A 53 14.34 -21.68 2.35
C PHE A 53 15.11 -21.86 3.66
N LEU A 54 16.30 -21.28 3.75
CA LEU A 54 17.15 -21.33 4.94
C LEU A 54 16.89 -20.09 5.81
N TYR A 55 16.69 -20.30 7.10
CA TYR A 55 16.48 -19.22 8.08
C TYR A 55 17.13 -19.57 9.43
N LEU A 56 17.21 -18.61 10.34
CA LEU A 56 17.66 -18.86 11.71
C LEU A 56 16.47 -19.15 12.63
N ASP A 57 16.55 -20.24 13.38
CA ASP A 57 15.59 -20.55 14.43
C ASP A 57 15.75 -19.58 15.63
N PRO A 58 14.87 -19.62 16.65
CA PRO A 58 15.01 -18.77 17.86
C PRO A 58 16.35 -18.94 18.60
N LYS A 59 17.02 -20.09 18.46
CA LYS A 59 18.35 -20.37 19.04
C LYS A 59 19.49 -19.96 18.10
N LYS A 60 19.20 -19.20 17.02
CA LYS A 60 20.17 -18.75 15.99
C LYS A 60 20.86 -19.88 15.23
N ARG A 61 20.26 -21.07 15.14
CA ARG A 61 20.78 -22.18 14.33
C ARG A 61 20.20 -22.10 12.94
N LEU A 62 21.00 -22.39 11.92
CA LEU A 62 20.54 -22.48 10.53
C LEU A 62 19.59 -23.68 10.41
N THR A 63 18.40 -23.43 9.90
CA THR A 63 17.34 -24.43 9.72
C THR A 63 16.65 -24.24 8.38
N ALA A 64 15.90 -25.22 7.91
CA ALA A 64 15.27 -25.24 6.61
C ALA A 64 13.75 -25.33 6.70
N SER A 65 13.08 -24.76 5.70
CA SER A 65 11.64 -24.92 5.45
C SER A 65 11.38 -25.17 3.98
N MET A 66 10.46 -26.06 3.64
CA MET A 66 9.95 -26.21 2.28
C MET A 66 8.96 -25.09 1.88
N ARG A 67 8.55 -24.25 2.82
CA ARG A 67 7.80 -23.01 2.55
C ARG A 67 8.76 -21.94 2.03
N VAL A 68 8.99 -21.97 0.73
CA VAL A 68 9.86 -21.00 0.05
C VAL A 68 9.10 -19.72 -0.31
N PRO A 69 9.77 -18.58 -0.50
CA PRO A 69 9.13 -17.39 -1.03
C PRO A 69 8.37 -17.65 -2.33
N GLN A 70 7.13 -17.17 -2.42
CA GLN A 70 6.31 -17.30 -3.62
C GLN A 70 6.70 -16.28 -4.69
N MET A 71 7.41 -15.20 -4.29
CA MET A 71 7.96 -14.21 -5.21
C MET A 71 9.29 -14.69 -5.79
N ARG A 72 9.53 -14.37 -7.06
CA ARG A 72 10.83 -14.55 -7.71
C ARG A 72 11.72 -13.33 -7.46
N GLU A 73 13.03 -13.54 -7.50
CA GLU A 73 13.98 -12.41 -7.48
C GLU A 73 13.70 -11.46 -8.66
N GLY A 74 13.71 -10.16 -8.39
CA GLY A 74 13.35 -9.11 -9.34
C GLY A 74 11.84 -8.87 -9.50
N GLN A 75 11.00 -9.75 -9.01
CA GLN A 75 9.54 -9.58 -9.06
C GLN A 75 9.08 -8.49 -8.11
N ILE A 76 8.11 -7.70 -8.55
CA ILE A 76 7.35 -6.75 -7.74
C ILE A 76 5.95 -7.30 -7.44
N ALA A 77 5.48 -7.06 -6.22
CA ALA A 77 4.11 -7.39 -5.81
C ALA A 77 3.64 -6.46 -4.69
N ARG A 78 2.35 -6.45 -4.44
CA ARG A 78 1.77 -5.88 -3.22
C ARG A 78 1.93 -6.89 -2.09
N VAL A 79 2.67 -6.51 -1.05
CA VAL A 79 3.10 -7.42 0.01
C VAL A 79 2.74 -6.83 1.37
N LYS A 80 2.24 -7.67 2.27
CA LYS A 80 1.82 -7.25 3.60
C LYS A 80 3.03 -7.16 4.53
N VAL A 81 3.10 -6.09 5.32
CA VAL A 81 4.03 -5.96 6.45
C VAL A 81 3.50 -6.80 7.61
N ILE A 82 4.27 -7.78 8.07
CA ILE A 82 3.87 -8.69 9.15
C ILE A 82 4.60 -8.43 10.47
N ASN A 83 5.73 -7.74 10.42
CA ASN A 83 6.46 -7.35 11.62
C ASN A 83 7.34 -6.13 11.33
N THR A 84 7.73 -5.40 12.38
CA THR A 84 8.68 -4.28 12.33
C THR A 84 9.74 -4.43 13.42
N SER A 85 10.92 -3.87 13.18
CA SER A 85 12.03 -3.82 14.14
C SER A 85 12.68 -2.44 14.15
N SER A 86 13.71 -2.23 14.99
CA SER A 86 14.54 -1.02 14.98
C SER A 86 15.25 -0.75 13.66
N ASP A 87 15.44 -1.76 12.81
CA ASP A 87 16.27 -1.68 11.60
C ASP A 87 15.46 -1.75 10.30
N GLY A 88 14.17 -2.09 10.39
CA GLY A 88 13.34 -2.26 9.21
C GLY A 88 12.03 -2.99 9.46
N ALA A 89 11.44 -3.52 8.40
CA ALA A 89 10.21 -4.30 8.42
C ALA A 89 10.40 -5.69 7.82
N PHE A 90 9.47 -6.59 8.12
CA PHE A 90 9.39 -7.93 7.56
C PHE A 90 8.12 -8.07 6.75
N LEU A 91 8.25 -8.54 5.51
CA LEU A 91 7.17 -8.67 4.54
C LEU A 91 6.82 -10.13 4.31
N ASP A 92 5.52 -10.41 4.22
CA ASP A 92 5.00 -11.74 3.96
C ASP A 92 5.11 -12.06 2.46
N VAL A 93 5.94 -13.01 2.14
CA VAL A 93 6.11 -13.53 0.77
C VAL A 93 5.73 -15.03 0.68
N GLY A 94 4.99 -15.54 1.66
CA GLY A 94 4.59 -16.94 1.75
C GLY A 94 5.70 -17.88 2.21
N ALA A 95 6.84 -17.37 2.66
CA ALA A 95 7.91 -18.16 3.27
C ALA A 95 7.66 -18.35 4.77
N GLU A 96 8.42 -19.28 5.41
CA GLU A 96 8.31 -19.51 6.86
C GLU A 96 8.63 -18.28 7.70
N ARG A 97 9.44 -17.38 7.20
CA ARG A 97 9.77 -16.11 7.81
C ARG A 97 9.54 -15.00 6.82
N GLY A 98 9.04 -13.87 7.31
CA GLY A 98 8.99 -12.66 6.53
C GLY A 98 10.38 -12.25 6.03
N ILE A 99 10.45 -11.75 4.80
CA ILE A 99 11.70 -11.25 4.23
C ILE A 99 11.92 -9.82 4.73
N PHE A 100 13.15 -9.54 5.14
CA PHE A 100 13.55 -8.27 5.73
C PHE A 100 13.65 -7.16 4.68
N MET A 101 13.13 -5.99 5.03
CA MET A 101 13.26 -4.74 4.29
C MET A 101 13.93 -3.71 5.18
N PRO A 102 15.19 -3.33 4.91
CA PRO A 102 15.91 -2.31 5.69
C PRO A 102 15.24 -0.93 5.56
N PHE A 103 15.39 -0.06 6.56
CA PHE A 103 14.86 1.31 6.51
C PHE A 103 15.26 2.09 5.26
N ARG A 104 16.50 1.97 4.81
CA ARG A 104 17.00 2.64 3.59
C ARG A 104 16.27 2.22 2.31
N GLU A 105 15.64 1.05 2.33
CA GLU A 105 14.88 0.49 1.21
C GLU A 105 13.39 0.80 1.29
N MET A 106 12.95 1.50 2.34
CA MET A 106 11.56 1.89 2.54
C MET A 106 11.25 3.24 1.89
N ARG A 107 9.98 3.44 1.62
CA ARG A 107 9.38 4.74 1.33
C ARG A 107 8.34 5.01 2.43
N GLY A 108 8.61 6.03 3.25
CA GLY A 108 7.84 6.28 4.47
C GLY A 108 8.17 5.26 5.58
N ARG A 109 7.23 5.06 6.50
CA ARG A 109 7.35 4.11 7.62
C ARG A 109 6.11 3.21 7.67
N PRO A 110 6.05 2.18 6.85
CA PRO A 110 4.93 1.25 6.85
C PRO A 110 4.84 0.54 8.21
N GLN A 111 3.62 0.30 8.65
CA GLN A 111 3.27 -0.36 9.90
C GLN A 111 2.82 -1.80 9.66
N VAL A 112 2.79 -2.60 10.72
CA VAL A 112 2.23 -3.96 10.65
C VAL A 112 0.79 -3.90 10.15
N GLY A 113 0.50 -4.69 9.12
CA GLY A 113 -0.79 -4.73 8.46
C GLY A 113 -0.86 -3.91 7.16
N ASP A 114 0.04 -2.94 6.95
CA ASP A 114 0.10 -2.19 5.70
C ASP A 114 0.46 -3.12 4.53
N ILE A 115 -0.13 -2.86 3.36
CA ILE A 115 0.20 -3.55 2.11
C ILE A 115 0.97 -2.57 1.24
N VAL A 116 2.21 -2.91 0.88
CA VAL A 116 3.10 -2.03 0.12
C VAL A 116 3.56 -2.68 -1.18
N TRP A 117 3.86 -1.87 -2.19
CA TRP A 117 4.57 -2.34 -3.36
C TRP A 117 6.03 -2.59 -3.01
N ALA A 118 6.50 -3.81 -3.20
CA ALA A 118 7.88 -4.17 -2.91
C ALA A 118 8.44 -5.17 -3.94
N LYS A 119 9.76 -5.12 -4.12
CA LYS A 119 10.53 -6.01 -4.97
C LYS A 119 11.39 -6.92 -4.12
N LEU A 120 11.39 -8.20 -4.45
CA LEU A 120 12.34 -9.16 -3.89
C LEU A 120 13.68 -9.06 -4.62
N TYR A 121 14.78 -8.95 -3.89
CA TYR A 121 16.13 -8.93 -4.45
C TYR A 121 17.13 -9.66 -3.55
N THR A 122 18.28 -9.99 -4.09
CA THR A 122 19.40 -10.54 -3.31
C THR A 122 20.38 -9.41 -2.95
N ASP A 123 20.64 -9.24 -1.65
CA ASP A 123 21.56 -8.22 -1.14
C ASP A 123 23.01 -8.58 -1.44
N LYS A 124 23.94 -7.62 -1.18
CA LYS A 124 25.39 -7.83 -1.39
C LYS A 124 25.98 -8.98 -0.57
N SER A 125 25.30 -9.43 0.49
CA SER A 125 25.71 -10.58 1.29
C SER A 125 25.17 -11.92 0.77
N GLY A 126 24.36 -11.89 -0.32
CA GLY A 126 23.74 -13.06 -0.95
C GLY A 126 22.46 -13.52 -0.23
N ARG A 127 21.79 -12.64 0.52
CA ARG A 127 20.53 -12.94 1.21
C ARG A 127 19.36 -12.26 0.51
N LEU A 128 18.21 -12.93 0.51
CA LEU A 128 16.97 -12.32 0.06
C LEU A 128 16.58 -11.13 0.95
N ALA A 129 16.20 -10.05 0.33
CA ALA A 129 15.75 -8.81 0.95
C ALA A 129 14.63 -8.16 0.13
N MET A 130 13.91 -7.22 0.73
CA MET A 130 12.84 -6.47 0.07
C MET A 130 13.21 -5.01 -0.06
N THR A 131 12.69 -4.35 -1.13
CA THR A 131 12.83 -2.91 -1.35
C THR A 131 11.54 -2.31 -1.89
N MET A 132 11.21 -1.10 -1.43
CA MET A 132 10.14 -0.25 -2.01
C MET A 132 10.66 0.65 -3.14
N ASN A 133 11.92 0.52 -3.55
CA ASN A 133 12.47 1.21 -4.71
C ASN A 133 12.03 0.48 -5.99
N VAL A 134 10.78 0.69 -6.40
CA VAL A 134 10.12 -0.04 -7.50
C VAL A 134 9.75 0.86 -8.70
N SER A 135 10.14 2.13 -8.68
CA SER A 135 9.70 3.10 -9.69
C SER A 135 10.08 2.71 -11.13
N ASP A 136 11.26 2.14 -11.33
CA ASP A 136 11.71 1.72 -12.66
C ASP A 136 10.98 0.47 -13.15
N GLU A 137 10.71 -0.46 -12.24
CA GLU A 137 9.90 -1.65 -12.53
C GLU A 137 8.45 -1.27 -12.83
N MET A 138 7.89 -0.32 -12.07
CA MET A 138 6.53 0.20 -12.32
C MET A 138 6.42 0.83 -13.70
N ARG A 139 7.42 1.64 -14.10
CA ARG A 139 7.47 2.21 -15.47
C ARG A 139 7.54 1.13 -16.55
N ARG A 140 8.36 0.09 -16.36
CA ARG A 140 8.45 -1.02 -17.32
C ARG A 140 7.17 -1.86 -17.37
N ALA A 141 6.50 -2.00 -16.24
CA ALA A 141 5.24 -2.73 -16.12
C ALA A 141 4.04 -1.92 -16.64
N SER A 142 4.15 -0.60 -16.72
CA SER A 142 3.07 0.28 -17.19
C SER A 142 2.91 0.21 -18.71
N LYS A 143 1.73 0.62 -19.16
CA LYS A 143 1.45 0.92 -20.57
C LYS A 143 1.05 2.40 -20.69
N PRO A 144 1.29 3.06 -21.82
CA PRO A 144 0.80 4.40 -22.07
C PRO A 144 -0.73 4.38 -22.12
N ALA A 145 -1.35 5.38 -21.51
CA ALA A 145 -2.79 5.61 -21.66
C ALA A 145 -3.06 6.23 -23.03
N ASN A 146 -4.18 5.83 -23.65
CA ASN A 146 -4.67 6.43 -24.88
C ASN A 146 -5.78 7.43 -24.53
N ALA A 147 -5.67 8.68 -25.01
CA ALA A 147 -6.66 9.74 -24.79
C ALA A 147 -8.02 9.43 -25.47
N GLU A 148 -8.08 8.49 -26.42
CA GLU A 148 -9.34 8.01 -26.99
C GLU A 148 -10.06 7.03 -26.05
N GLU A 149 -9.31 6.23 -25.27
CA GLU A 149 -9.83 5.22 -24.35
C GLU A 149 -10.05 5.79 -22.94
N LEU A 150 -9.17 6.71 -22.49
CA LEU A 150 -9.22 7.30 -21.17
C LEU A 150 -9.39 8.81 -21.27
N LYS A 151 -10.53 9.34 -20.80
CA LYS A 151 -10.92 10.74 -20.98
C LYS A 151 -10.88 11.49 -19.65
N ARG A 152 -10.80 12.82 -19.75
CA ARG A 152 -10.98 13.71 -18.61
C ARG A 152 -12.34 13.45 -17.95
N GLY A 153 -12.34 13.20 -16.65
CA GLY A 153 -13.53 12.91 -15.86
C GLY A 153 -13.69 11.43 -15.53
N ASP A 154 -13.06 10.53 -16.29
CA ASP A 154 -13.05 9.10 -15.97
C ASP A 154 -12.34 8.85 -14.64
N THR A 155 -12.53 7.68 -14.07
CA THR A 155 -11.89 7.26 -12.82
C THR A 155 -10.93 6.11 -13.07
N VAL A 156 -9.81 6.14 -12.35
CA VAL A 156 -8.82 5.05 -12.32
C VAL A 156 -8.58 4.65 -10.88
N THR A 157 -8.57 3.35 -10.62
CA THR A 157 -8.28 2.79 -9.29
C THR A 157 -6.89 2.18 -9.30
N GLY A 158 -6.13 2.38 -8.23
CA GLY A 158 -4.80 1.82 -8.11
C GLY A 158 -4.16 2.10 -6.75
N ALA A 159 -2.99 1.52 -6.53
CA ALA A 159 -2.25 1.70 -5.29
C ALA A 159 -1.05 2.65 -5.47
N ILE A 160 -0.90 3.56 -4.52
CA ILE A 160 0.22 4.50 -4.46
C ILE A 160 1.51 3.72 -4.27
N PHE A 161 2.49 3.91 -5.17
CA PHE A 161 3.79 3.26 -5.04
C PHE A 161 4.93 4.22 -4.70
N ASN A 162 4.73 5.52 -4.88
CA ASN A 162 5.72 6.53 -4.52
C ASN A 162 5.04 7.85 -4.15
N ILE A 163 5.59 8.55 -3.17
CA ILE A 163 5.18 9.89 -2.75
C ILE A 163 6.42 10.79 -2.76
N ILE A 164 6.31 11.94 -3.40
CA ILE A 164 7.34 12.97 -3.49
C ILE A 164 6.79 14.32 -3.00
N ASP A 165 7.62 15.33 -2.86
CA ASP A 165 7.20 16.64 -2.34
C ASP A 165 6.10 17.30 -3.19
N THR A 166 6.07 17.03 -4.49
CA THR A 166 5.10 17.59 -5.44
C THR A 166 3.83 16.78 -5.61
N GLY A 167 3.76 15.52 -5.09
CA GLY A 167 2.58 14.69 -5.24
C GLY A 167 2.85 13.20 -5.06
N ALA A 168 1.93 12.38 -5.59
CA ALA A 168 1.98 10.93 -5.49
C ALA A 168 1.88 10.25 -6.87
N PHE A 169 2.50 9.10 -6.98
CA PHE A 169 2.37 8.21 -8.13
C PHE A 169 1.64 6.93 -7.73
N LEU A 170 0.66 6.53 -8.53
CA LEU A 170 0.03 5.23 -8.43
C LEU A 170 0.16 4.46 -9.74
N LEU A 171 0.11 3.14 -9.65
CA LEU A 171 -0.11 2.26 -10.79
C LEU A 171 -1.58 1.82 -10.75
N SER A 172 -2.33 2.13 -11.82
CA SER A 172 -3.73 1.71 -11.91
C SER A 172 -3.86 0.23 -12.21
N GLU A 173 -5.07 -0.32 -12.03
CA GLU A 173 -5.41 -1.71 -12.38
C GLU A 173 -5.19 -1.98 -13.87
N GLU A 174 -5.47 -0.98 -14.72
CA GLU A 174 -5.21 -1.03 -16.17
C GLU A 174 -3.74 -0.83 -16.53
N ARG A 175 -2.87 -0.65 -15.53
CA ARG A 175 -1.42 -0.46 -15.65
C ARG A 175 -1.01 0.92 -16.19
N TYR A 176 -1.80 1.96 -15.98
CA TYR A 176 -1.38 3.34 -16.24
C TYR A 176 -0.56 3.88 -15.05
N ILE A 177 0.51 4.65 -15.34
CA ILE A 177 1.14 5.49 -14.32
C ILE A 177 0.34 6.77 -14.22
N VAL A 178 -0.19 7.01 -13.03
CA VAL A 178 -1.01 8.17 -12.72
C VAL A 178 -0.27 9.05 -11.72
N PHE A 179 -0.14 10.33 -12.03
CA PHE A 179 0.39 11.34 -11.13
C PHE A 179 -0.76 12.14 -10.51
N ILE A 180 -0.67 12.36 -9.21
CA ILE A 180 -1.60 13.18 -8.45
C ILE A 180 -0.80 14.30 -7.81
N ASP A 181 -0.99 15.53 -8.27
CA ASP A 181 -0.35 16.71 -7.69
C ASP A 181 -0.77 16.86 -6.22
N LYS A 182 0.14 17.33 -5.37
CA LYS A 182 -0.11 17.56 -3.93
C LYS A 182 -1.35 18.43 -3.68
N LYS A 183 -1.62 19.40 -4.56
CA LYS A 183 -2.80 20.27 -4.49
C LYS A 183 -4.12 19.52 -4.75
N GLU A 184 -4.04 18.40 -5.46
CA GLU A 184 -5.17 17.52 -5.78
C GLU A 184 -5.38 16.40 -4.76
N MET A 185 -4.56 16.37 -3.70
CA MET A 185 -4.67 15.45 -2.57
C MET A 185 -5.42 16.13 -1.42
N PRO A 186 -6.61 15.65 -1.01
CA PRO A 186 -7.41 16.28 0.07
C PRO A 186 -6.82 16.05 1.47
N ARG A 187 -5.94 15.06 1.64
CA ARG A 187 -5.25 14.69 2.87
C ARG A 187 -3.89 14.08 2.56
N GLU A 188 -3.14 13.73 3.58
CA GLU A 188 -1.95 12.89 3.43
C GLU A 188 -2.35 11.42 3.15
N PHE A 189 -1.59 10.79 2.28
CA PHE A 189 -1.74 9.39 1.89
C PHE A 189 -0.46 8.62 2.21
N LYS A 190 -0.57 7.30 2.25
CA LYS A 190 0.56 6.41 2.47
C LYS A 190 0.92 5.65 1.20
N VAL A 191 2.19 5.27 1.07
CA VAL A 191 2.59 4.30 0.04
C VAL A 191 1.92 2.95 0.33
N GLY A 192 1.37 2.34 -0.72
CA GLY A 192 0.57 1.11 -0.63
C GLY A 192 -0.94 1.35 -0.51
N GLU A 193 -1.36 2.57 -0.18
CA GLU A 193 -2.78 2.91 -0.07
C GLU A 193 -3.45 2.84 -1.45
N GLU A 194 -4.60 2.17 -1.50
CA GLU A 194 -5.43 2.08 -2.70
C GLU A 194 -6.38 3.26 -2.75
N VAL A 195 -6.43 3.89 -3.90
CA VAL A 195 -7.25 5.09 -4.13
C VAL A 195 -7.91 5.03 -5.50
N THR A 196 -9.09 5.63 -5.60
CA THR A 196 -9.76 5.91 -6.88
C THR A 196 -9.62 7.39 -7.19
N ALA A 197 -8.91 7.70 -8.26
CA ALA A 197 -8.62 9.06 -8.69
C ALA A 197 -9.37 9.40 -9.99
N ARG A 198 -9.81 10.65 -10.11
CA ARG A 198 -10.48 11.16 -11.31
C ARG A 198 -9.45 11.74 -12.26
N VAL A 199 -9.45 11.27 -13.50
CA VAL A 199 -8.57 11.75 -14.58
C VAL A 199 -8.81 13.22 -14.84
N THR A 200 -7.75 14.03 -14.81
CA THR A 200 -7.77 15.45 -15.15
C THR A 200 -7.19 15.73 -16.52
N PHE A 201 -6.16 14.96 -16.90
CA PHE A 201 -5.48 15.10 -18.19
C PHE A 201 -4.74 13.79 -18.55
N VAL A 202 -4.72 13.44 -19.83
CA VAL A 202 -3.85 12.39 -20.39
C VAL A 202 -2.78 13.08 -21.21
N ARG A 203 -1.51 12.86 -20.84
CA ARG A 203 -0.36 13.48 -21.52
C ARG A 203 -0.02 12.78 -22.82
N ASP A 204 0.66 13.47 -23.73
CA ASP A 204 1.07 12.92 -25.02
C ASP A 204 2.00 11.69 -24.90
N ASP A 205 2.73 11.57 -23.80
CA ASP A 205 3.57 10.42 -23.49
C ASP A 205 2.80 9.25 -22.81
N GLY A 206 1.47 9.37 -22.72
CA GLY A 206 0.58 8.35 -22.14
C GLY A 206 0.57 8.31 -20.62
N ARG A 207 1.23 9.25 -19.92
CA ARG A 207 1.05 9.42 -18.47
C ARG A 207 -0.26 10.13 -18.17
N VAL A 208 -0.84 9.85 -17.03
CA VAL A 208 -2.15 10.35 -16.61
C VAL A 208 -1.98 11.28 -15.42
N ASP A 209 -2.56 12.47 -15.48
CA ASP A 209 -2.73 13.34 -14.32
C ASP A 209 -4.14 13.14 -13.76
N ALA A 210 -4.26 13.02 -12.44
CA ALA A 210 -5.54 12.79 -11.79
C ALA A 210 -5.70 13.58 -10.48
N SER A 211 -6.90 13.61 -9.96
CA SER A 211 -7.28 14.30 -8.73
C SER A 211 -7.98 13.34 -7.77
N LEU A 212 -7.65 13.44 -6.49
CA LEU A 212 -8.38 12.80 -5.39
C LEU A 212 -9.39 13.76 -4.72
N ARG A 213 -9.49 15.00 -5.22
CA ARG A 213 -10.50 15.94 -4.75
C ARG A 213 -11.83 15.69 -5.46
N ASP A 214 -12.88 15.75 -4.69
CA ASP A 214 -14.24 15.80 -5.27
C ASP A 214 -14.39 17.00 -6.19
N GLN A 215 -15.19 16.86 -7.22
CA GLN A 215 -15.55 18.02 -8.06
C GLN A 215 -16.20 19.07 -7.17
N LYS A 216 -15.96 20.36 -7.49
CA LYS A 216 -16.51 21.49 -6.72
C LYS A 216 -18.03 21.36 -6.51
N GLU A 217 -18.73 20.78 -7.47
CA GLU A 217 -20.16 20.52 -7.38
C GLU A 217 -20.51 19.39 -6.39
N LYS A 218 -19.77 18.26 -6.42
CA LYS A 218 -19.96 17.17 -5.45
C LYS A 218 -19.60 17.61 -4.03
N ALA A 219 -18.50 18.36 -3.89
CA ALA A 219 -18.11 18.92 -2.60
C ALA A 219 -19.19 19.89 -2.09
N MET A 220 -19.75 20.73 -2.96
CA MET A 220 -20.82 21.67 -2.60
C MET A 220 -22.11 20.94 -2.20
N LEU A 221 -22.49 19.88 -2.89
CA LEU A 221 -23.67 19.07 -2.53
C LEU A 221 -23.47 18.40 -1.17
N SER A 222 -22.32 17.74 -0.97
CA SER A 222 -21.97 17.12 0.32
C SER A 222 -21.92 18.14 1.47
N ASP A 223 -21.36 19.33 1.24
CA ASP A 223 -21.32 20.41 2.23
C ASP A 223 -22.73 20.94 2.54
N SER A 224 -23.59 21.04 1.52
CA SER A 224 -24.99 21.46 1.68
C SER A 224 -25.79 20.44 2.48
N GLU A 225 -25.61 19.14 2.24
CA GLU A 225 -26.25 18.06 2.99
C GLU A 225 -25.83 18.08 4.46
N LYS A 226 -24.53 18.24 4.75
CA LYS A 226 -24.01 18.35 6.13
C LYS A 226 -24.63 19.56 6.87
N ILE A 227 -24.71 20.72 6.21
CA ILE A 227 -25.30 21.92 6.80
C ILE A 227 -26.79 21.71 7.05
N LEU A 228 -27.53 21.12 6.10
CA LEU A 228 -28.94 20.83 6.23
C LEU A 228 -29.22 19.88 7.41
N GLN A 229 -28.46 18.81 7.51
CA GLN A 229 -28.56 17.84 8.59
C GLN A 229 -28.23 18.49 9.96
N PHE A 230 -27.20 19.35 10.01
CA PHE A 230 -26.86 20.10 11.21
C PHE A 230 -28.02 21.02 11.62
N MET A 231 -28.61 21.75 10.69
CA MET A 231 -29.77 22.61 10.97
C MET A 231 -30.95 21.79 11.51
N GLN A 232 -31.27 20.66 10.90
CA GLN A 232 -32.34 19.76 11.36
C GLN A 232 -32.14 19.30 12.81
N ASN A 233 -30.89 19.01 13.19
CA ASN A 233 -30.55 18.53 14.52
C ASN A 233 -30.35 19.65 15.57
N ASN A 234 -30.24 20.92 15.15
CA ASN A 234 -29.92 22.06 16.03
C ASN A 234 -30.94 23.20 15.91
N GLY A 235 -32.22 22.89 15.90
CA GLY A 235 -33.31 23.88 16.00
C GLY A 235 -33.63 24.61 14.67
N GLY A 236 -33.20 24.06 13.51
CA GLY A 236 -33.60 24.53 12.19
C GLY A 236 -33.00 25.87 11.75
N ARG A 237 -32.01 26.41 12.49
CA ARG A 237 -31.47 27.75 12.27
C ARG A 237 -29.95 27.74 12.24
N ILE A 238 -29.34 28.55 11.33
CA ILE A 238 -27.89 28.75 11.24
C ILE A 238 -27.57 30.20 10.90
N SER A 239 -26.52 30.77 11.52
CA SER A 239 -26.10 32.14 11.23
C SER A 239 -25.22 32.21 9.99
N GLU A 240 -25.45 33.19 9.11
CA GLU A 240 -24.56 33.48 7.99
C GLU A 240 -23.19 34.02 8.44
N LYS A 241 -23.11 34.60 9.63
CA LYS A 241 -21.93 35.29 10.17
C LYS A 241 -21.08 34.43 11.10
N LEU A 242 -21.12 33.10 11.00
CA LEU A 242 -20.24 32.22 11.78
C LEU A 242 -18.76 32.54 11.51
N SER A 243 -17.94 32.42 12.57
CA SER A 243 -16.48 32.58 12.47
C SER A 243 -15.89 31.38 11.67
N PRO A 244 -14.72 31.57 11.00
CA PRO A 244 -14.05 30.48 10.32
C PRO A 244 -13.76 29.27 11.21
N GLU A 245 -13.44 29.51 12.48
CA GLU A 245 -13.16 28.48 13.48
C GLU A 245 -14.40 27.64 13.80
N VAL A 246 -15.56 28.28 14.03
CA VAL A 246 -16.83 27.59 14.29
C VAL A 246 -17.26 26.78 13.07
N ILE A 247 -17.10 27.33 11.85
CA ILE A 247 -17.40 26.62 10.61
C ILE A 247 -16.52 25.38 10.47
N TYR A 248 -15.21 25.52 10.69
CA TYR A 248 -14.29 24.42 10.58
C TYR A 248 -14.55 23.33 11.60
N ASN A 249 -14.81 23.69 12.86
CA ASN A 249 -15.08 22.73 13.94
C ASN A 249 -16.35 21.92 13.72
N ASN A 250 -17.40 22.52 13.12
CA ASN A 250 -18.67 21.82 12.89
C ASN A 250 -18.76 21.09 11.55
N PHE A 251 -18.12 21.60 10.48
CA PHE A 251 -18.32 21.11 9.13
C PHE A 251 -17.05 20.66 8.43
N HIS A 252 -15.87 21.00 8.97
CA HIS A 252 -14.53 20.77 8.37
C HIS A 252 -14.37 21.37 6.97
N ILE A 253 -15.00 22.54 6.74
CA ILE A 253 -14.96 23.28 5.49
C ILE A 253 -14.50 24.73 5.70
N SER A 254 -14.08 25.38 4.61
CA SER A 254 -13.74 26.79 4.66
C SER A 254 -14.98 27.68 4.68
N LYS A 255 -14.83 28.93 5.17
CA LYS A 255 -15.91 29.94 5.15
C LYS A 255 -16.46 30.20 3.74
N ALA A 256 -15.61 30.12 2.71
CA ALA A 256 -16.03 30.27 1.31
C ALA A 256 -16.89 29.07 0.84
N ALA A 257 -16.53 27.84 1.24
CA ALA A 257 -17.32 26.63 0.97
C ALA A 257 -18.68 26.69 1.68
N PHE A 258 -18.67 27.09 2.96
CA PHE A 258 -19.88 27.28 3.78
C PHE A 258 -20.88 28.24 3.09
N LYS A 259 -20.39 29.42 2.65
CA LYS A 259 -21.26 30.40 1.97
C LYS A 259 -21.82 29.86 0.64
N ARG A 260 -21.01 29.12 -0.14
CA ARG A 260 -21.50 28.49 -1.39
C ARG A 260 -22.58 27.45 -1.10
N ALA A 261 -22.40 26.62 -0.07
CA ALA A 261 -23.36 25.60 0.32
C ALA A 261 -24.68 26.20 0.82
N LEU A 262 -24.64 27.27 1.64
CA LEU A 262 -25.85 28.03 2.01
C LEU A 262 -26.55 28.63 0.80
N GLY A 263 -25.81 29.24 -0.13
CA GLY A 263 -26.36 29.78 -1.37
C GLY A 263 -27.05 28.72 -2.25
N HIS A 264 -26.51 27.49 -2.28
CA HIS A 264 -27.13 26.36 -2.97
C HIS A 264 -28.44 25.93 -2.28
N LEU A 265 -28.44 25.74 -0.97
CA LEU A 265 -29.64 25.38 -0.21
C LEU A 265 -30.73 26.42 -0.34
N TYR A 266 -30.37 27.70 -0.39
CA TYR A 266 -31.29 28.81 -0.59
C TYR A 266 -31.95 28.77 -2.01
N LYS A 267 -31.14 28.52 -3.05
CA LYS A 267 -31.65 28.35 -4.43
C LYS A 267 -32.58 27.16 -4.57
N GLU A 268 -32.33 26.09 -3.82
CA GLU A 268 -33.21 24.92 -3.79
C GLU A 268 -34.43 25.07 -2.90
N HIS A 269 -34.65 26.26 -2.33
CA HIS A 269 -35.76 26.53 -1.40
C HIS A 269 -35.79 25.63 -0.16
N LYS A 270 -34.65 25.03 0.24
CA LYS A 270 -34.54 24.21 1.45
C LYS A 270 -34.35 25.04 2.72
N ILE A 271 -33.87 26.29 2.54
CA ILE A 271 -33.71 27.28 3.60
C ILE A 271 -34.18 28.65 3.11
N LYS A 272 -34.58 29.50 4.05
CA LYS A 272 -34.97 30.91 3.76
C LYS A 272 -34.24 31.86 4.69
N HIS A 273 -34.09 33.12 4.28
CA HIS A 273 -33.51 34.18 5.10
C HIS A 273 -34.48 34.63 6.20
N GLU A 274 -33.97 34.77 7.41
CA GLU A 274 -34.65 35.38 8.53
C GLU A 274 -33.65 36.30 9.28
N GLY A 275 -33.56 37.54 8.88
CA GLY A 275 -32.59 38.51 9.41
C GLY A 275 -31.16 38.13 9.02
N ILE A 276 -30.30 37.83 9.99
CA ILE A 276 -28.89 37.40 9.79
C ILE A 276 -28.74 35.88 9.79
N ASN A 277 -29.83 35.16 9.88
CA ASN A 277 -29.87 33.70 9.91
C ASN A 277 -30.54 33.11 8.67
N PHE A 278 -30.18 31.89 8.38
CA PHE A 278 -30.95 30.99 7.54
C PHE A 278 -31.77 30.05 8.45
N VAL A 279 -32.99 29.78 8.04
CA VAL A 279 -33.91 28.83 8.72
C VAL A 279 -34.41 27.82 7.72
N LEU A 280 -34.77 26.62 8.16
CA LEU A 280 -35.39 25.59 7.33
C LEU A 280 -36.75 26.12 6.81
N THR A 281 -37.09 25.74 5.59
CA THR A 281 -38.34 26.14 4.96
C THR A 281 -39.48 25.25 5.40
#